data_7d87d225aacc712d42d5abc1bb9427a2
#
_entry.id   7d87d225aacc712d42d5abc1bb9427a2
#
_cell.length_a   1.000
_cell.length_b   1.000
_cell.length_c   1.000
_cell.angle_alpha   90.00
_cell.angle_beta   90.00
_cell.angle_gamma   90.00
#
_symmetry.space_group_name_H-M   'P 1'
#
loop_
_entity.id
_entity.type
_entity.pdbx_description
1 polymer ?
#
loop_
_entity_poly.entity_id
_entity_poly.type
_entity_poly.pdbx_seq_one_letter_code
_entity_poly.pdbx_strand_id
1 'polypeptide(L)'
;MKKRSKTIFNLLVAVCSITAISCNNDVLEEKTNKVDLSQIEFSLTDADFQPEVDNASTRSLKETVKDTVSLGDGMTAEVTVEPDTAVTKSPKTRAISNGHYTMLAYDMGGNLKGVLEGSVSGSVFTPASGKPENIQLTPGTYTFVCYNDKVTRNGNDLTVAIADAETARIGRAENVVVSGKKQKIPFVMKHAGCQVRFIYYIPALEMYKSEDIKASVSSDIGSVPTTVTMNAFTTNVSYGSGTITGVPLNVDNLHGKTLEGWDNRSGCQGYSNLTYILPSTNSSNFTLNFNSGQIWETEFTGKSIKVPTSKVMKMNGSYVVKFKIFTKPYYLFSDGTAGLIAKHPGKTPIGLVVYRPMHLAMALKDVDAGATYQWNSLIPGAINNNDERFSSEHPDDVYALGSESTISSDPGAYAISYRGFMTPSTSEVKANSTNFPAFYAAAHYTPGVPVTGTNINHWFLPTVYSWRNLLLHYGKNMSSAYTFSSWTDQFDYSSSSIASLFTSVGGTAPTGMYWTGREYEDTSSGTPQYYGVSMFLDNNKVSIWKSDKWDSKKVRPFIYY
;
A
#
# COMPACT_ATOMS: atom_id res chain seq x y z
N MET A 1 45.23 -9.02 5.54
CA MET A 1 46.02 -9.31 6.76
C MET A 1 45.10 -9.54 7.94
N LYS A 2 45.26 -10.71 8.61
CA LYS A 2 44.98 -11.06 10.02
C LYS A 2 43.54 -10.83 10.54
N LYS A 3 42.91 -11.71 11.31
CA LYS A 3 43.04 -13.13 11.71
C LYS A 3 41.78 -13.46 12.50
N ARG A 4 41.21 -14.59 12.24
CA ARG A 4 40.58 -15.62 13.05
C ARG A 4 40.52 -15.44 14.58
N SER A 5 39.38 -15.80 15.22
CA SER A 5 39.41 -16.80 16.27
C SER A 5 38.07 -17.50 16.45
N LYS A 6 38.10 -18.79 16.38
CA LYS A 6 37.09 -19.79 16.82
C LYS A 6 37.25 -20.00 18.30
N THR A 7 36.17 -20.29 19.05
CA THR A 7 36.31 -21.13 20.26
C THR A 7 35.08 -22.02 20.38
N ILE A 8 35.35 -23.30 20.32
CA ILE A 8 34.54 -24.48 20.66
C ILE A 8 34.82 -24.80 22.11
N PHE A 9 33.84 -25.18 22.91
CA PHE A 9 34.01 -26.02 24.10
C PHE A 9 32.73 -26.79 24.41
N ASN A 10 32.60 -28.06 24.12
CA ASN A 10 32.77 -29.33 24.80
C ASN A 10 32.05 -29.42 26.16
N LEU A 11 30.99 -30.21 26.20
CA LEU A 11 30.74 -31.55 26.73
C LEU A 11 31.55 -31.93 28.01
N LEU A 12 30.84 -32.18 29.10
CA LEU A 12 31.30 -33.13 30.12
C LEU A 12 30.13 -33.91 30.73
N VAL A 13 30.21 -35.18 30.52
CA VAL A 13 29.46 -36.27 31.17
C VAL A 13 30.15 -36.56 32.48
N ALA A 14 29.41 -36.80 33.56
CA ALA A 14 29.91 -37.52 34.71
C ALA A 14 28.83 -38.46 35.28
N VAL A 15 29.20 -39.68 35.30
CA VAL A 15 28.52 -40.90 35.77
C VAL A 15 29.09 -41.26 37.13
N CYS A 16 28.31 -42.08 37.89
CA CYS A 16 28.65 -42.92 39.09
C CYS A 16 28.42 -42.21 40.42
N SER A 17 27.90 -42.91 41.45
CA SER A 17 27.94 -44.34 41.87
C SER A 17 26.92 -44.60 43.00
N ILE A 18 26.16 -45.61 42.98
CA ILE A 18 26.06 -46.85 43.68
C ILE A 18 26.55 -46.88 45.15
N THR A 19 25.66 -47.43 45.96
CA THR A 19 25.65 -48.17 47.21
C THR A 19 25.07 -47.39 48.38
N ALA A 20 24.18 -47.99 49.22
CA ALA A 20 24.25 -49.22 49.90
C ALA A 20 22.86 -49.71 50.34
N ILE A 21 22.75 -50.98 50.39
CA ILE A 21 21.67 -51.80 50.93
C ILE A 21 21.63 -51.66 52.45
N SER A 22 20.46 -51.41 53.03
CA SER A 22 20.15 -51.80 54.38
C SER A 22 18.73 -52.35 54.43
N CYS A 23 18.61 -53.65 54.67
CA CYS A 23 17.36 -54.26 54.99
C CYS A 23 16.92 -53.84 56.40
N ASN A 24 15.69 -53.40 56.51
CA ASN A 24 14.93 -53.60 57.74
C ASN A 24 13.49 -53.98 57.39
N ASN A 25 13.08 -55.14 57.78
CA ASN A 25 11.71 -55.60 57.83
C ASN A 25 10.92 -54.63 58.69
N ASP A 26 9.82 -54.10 58.15
CA ASP A 26 8.64 -53.90 59.00
C ASP A 26 7.41 -53.68 58.11
N VAL A 27 6.41 -54.50 58.41
CA VAL A 27 4.96 -54.30 58.28
C VAL A 27 4.42 -53.80 56.92
N LEU A 28 3.76 -54.73 56.24
CA LEU A 28 2.81 -54.50 55.18
C LEU A 28 1.66 -53.59 55.68
N GLU A 29 1.83 -52.27 55.65
CA GLU A 29 0.71 -51.37 55.50
C GLU A 29 0.31 -51.40 54.04
N GLU A 30 -0.92 -51.77 53.73
CA GLU A 30 -1.58 -51.50 52.43
C GLU A 30 -1.48 -50.00 52.15
N LYS A 31 -0.44 -49.59 51.41
CA LYS A 31 -0.42 -48.31 50.78
C LYS A 31 -1.53 -48.33 49.76
N THR A 32 -2.73 -47.84 50.14
CA THR A 32 -3.68 -47.29 49.18
C THR A 32 -2.89 -46.29 48.34
N ASN A 33 -2.63 -46.65 47.07
CA ASN A 33 -2.04 -45.74 46.09
C ASN A 33 -2.97 -44.54 45.92
N LYS A 34 -2.86 -43.53 46.80
CA LYS A 34 -3.39 -42.20 46.55
C LYS A 34 -2.61 -41.64 45.37
N VAL A 35 -3.20 -41.73 44.20
CA VAL A 35 -2.70 -41.04 43.02
C VAL A 35 -2.73 -39.53 43.35
N ASP A 36 -1.55 -38.94 43.54
CA ASP A 36 -1.44 -37.48 43.76
C ASP A 36 -1.96 -36.76 42.52
N LEU A 37 -3.12 -36.14 42.65
CA LEU A 37 -3.70 -35.32 41.55
C LEU A 37 -2.93 -34.02 41.42
N SER A 38 -2.56 -33.68 40.19
CA SER A 38 -1.95 -32.38 39.86
C SER A 38 -3.02 -31.30 39.82
N GLN A 39 -2.80 -30.19 40.54
CA GLN A 39 -3.63 -28.98 40.49
C GLN A 39 -3.19 -28.14 39.32
N ILE A 40 -4.11 -27.89 38.37
CA ILE A 40 -3.83 -27.11 37.17
C ILE A 40 -4.35 -25.71 37.32
N GLU A 41 -3.44 -24.75 37.21
CA GLU A 41 -3.72 -23.32 37.12
C GLU A 41 -3.45 -22.82 35.70
N PHE A 42 -4.00 -21.66 35.34
CA PHE A 42 -3.85 -21.07 34.00
C PHE A 42 -3.30 -19.67 34.07
N SER A 43 -2.54 -19.28 33.04
CA SER A 43 -2.21 -17.89 32.75
C SER A 43 -2.68 -17.54 31.32
N LEU A 44 -3.34 -16.42 31.21
CA LEU A 44 -3.96 -15.99 29.96
C LEU A 44 -3.28 -14.71 29.47
N THR A 45 -2.94 -14.66 28.19
CA THR A 45 -2.48 -13.47 27.48
C THR A 45 -3.29 -13.31 26.22
N ASP A 46 -3.57 -12.08 25.81
CA ASP A 46 -4.32 -11.79 24.58
C ASP A 46 -3.35 -11.54 23.41
N ALA A 47 -3.68 -12.06 22.22
CA ALA A 47 -2.98 -11.77 20.98
C ALA A 47 -3.83 -10.82 20.13
N ASP A 48 -3.25 -9.72 19.70
CA ASP A 48 -3.88 -8.86 18.69
C ASP A 48 -4.03 -9.61 17.36
N PHE A 49 -4.91 -9.11 16.48
CA PHE A 49 -4.93 -9.56 15.09
C PHE A 49 -3.55 -9.40 14.47
N GLN A 50 -3.11 -10.40 13.73
CA GLN A 50 -1.77 -10.42 13.16
C GLN A 50 -1.83 -10.41 11.63
N PRO A 51 -0.96 -9.64 10.94
CA PRO A 51 -0.77 -9.83 9.52
C PRO A 51 -0.31 -11.26 9.28
N GLU A 52 -0.94 -11.94 8.33
CA GLU A 52 -0.54 -13.29 7.97
C GLU A 52 0.86 -13.27 7.33
N VAL A 53 1.85 -13.80 8.04
CA VAL A 53 3.20 -14.02 7.51
C VAL A 53 3.25 -15.46 6.98
N ASP A 54 3.36 -15.61 5.67
CA ASP A 54 3.68 -16.90 5.07
C ASP A 54 5.09 -17.33 5.51
N ASN A 55 5.20 -18.32 6.37
CA ASN A 55 6.47 -18.85 6.90
C ASN A 55 7.38 -19.50 5.84
N ALA A 56 7.05 -19.42 4.57
CA ALA A 56 7.73 -20.12 3.47
C ALA A 56 8.69 -19.26 2.64
N SER A 57 9.04 -18.04 3.04
CA SER A 57 9.98 -17.25 2.25
C SER A 57 11.02 -16.52 3.08
N THR A 58 12.15 -17.17 3.27
CA THR A 58 13.42 -16.49 3.45
C THR A 58 13.68 -15.53 2.27
N ARG A 59 13.72 -14.22 2.54
CA ARG A 59 14.40 -13.16 1.76
C ARG A 59 14.04 -12.91 0.28
N SER A 60 12.90 -13.28 -0.21
CA SER A 60 12.38 -12.69 -1.45
C SER A 60 11.18 -11.84 -1.08
N LEU A 61 11.21 -10.55 -1.42
CA LEU A 61 10.01 -9.72 -1.49
C LEU A 61 9.06 -10.47 -2.43
N LYS A 62 8.06 -11.14 -1.85
CA LYS A 62 7.05 -11.83 -2.65
C LYS A 62 6.40 -10.75 -3.49
N GLU A 63 6.57 -10.85 -4.78
CA GLU A 63 5.92 -9.97 -5.72
C GLU A 63 4.42 -10.07 -5.45
N THR A 64 3.83 -8.96 -5.01
CA THR A 64 2.39 -8.91 -4.70
C THR A 64 1.68 -9.21 -6.00
N VAL A 65 0.93 -10.30 -6.09
CA VAL A 65 0.19 -10.64 -7.31
C VAL A 65 -0.80 -9.52 -7.57
N LYS A 66 -0.56 -8.76 -8.63
CA LYS A 66 -1.42 -7.69 -9.09
C LYS A 66 -2.24 -8.21 -10.25
N ASP A 67 -3.51 -8.40 -10.00
CA ASP A 67 -4.45 -8.74 -11.05
C ASP A 67 -5.09 -7.48 -11.62
N THR A 68 -5.15 -7.38 -12.95
CA THR A 68 -5.79 -6.26 -13.64
C THR A 68 -7.21 -6.65 -14.08
N VAL A 69 -8.18 -5.87 -13.63
CA VAL A 69 -9.61 -6.08 -13.93
C VAL A 69 -10.13 -4.89 -14.72
N SER A 70 -11.00 -5.15 -15.72
CA SER A 70 -11.70 -4.10 -16.46
C SER A 70 -12.94 -3.64 -15.71
N LEU A 71 -13.16 -2.31 -15.65
CA LEU A 71 -14.41 -1.70 -15.14
C LEU A 71 -15.36 -1.28 -16.27
N GLY A 72 -15.02 -1.60 -17.50
CA GLY A 72 -15.73 -1.07 -18.68
C GLY A 72 -15.28 0.35 -19.05
N ASP A 73 -15.74 0.86 -20.16
CA ASP A 73 -15.41 2.18 -20.72
C ASP A 73 -13.89 2.48 -20.78
N GLY A 74 -13.05 1.43 -20.84
CA GLY A 74 -11.59 1.53 -20.87
C GLY A 74 -10.92 1.87 -19.54
N MET A 75 -11.65 1.85 -18.43
CA MET A 75 -11.09 1.88 -17.09
C MET A 75 -10.63 0.48 -16.66
N THR A 76 -9.55 0.45 -15.88
CA THR A 76 -9.00 -0.78 -15.32
C THR A 76 -8.66 -0.60 -13.84
N ALA A 77 -8.60 -1.67 -13.09
CA ALA A 77 -8.11 -1.67 -11.72
C ALA A 77 -7.03 -2.72 -11.50
N GLU A 78 -6.00 -2.37 -10.77
CA GLU A 78 -5.09 -3.33 -10.15
C GLU A 78 -5.64 -3.65 -8.76
N VAL A 79 -5.85 -4.94 -8.50
CA VAL A 79 -6.41 -5.41 -7.22
C VAL A 79 -5.35 -6.24 -6.49
N THR A 80 -5.13 -5.94 -5.20
CA THR A 80 -4.22 -6.70 -4.35
C THR A 80 -4.89 -7.09 -3.04
N VAL A 81 -4.52 -8.26 -2.52
CA VAL A 81 -4.93 -8.73 -1.20
C VAL A 81 -3.66 -8.98 -0.39
N GLU A 82 -3.46 -8.21 0.65
CA GLU A 82 -2.22 -8.18 1.41
C GLU A 82 -2.48 -8.38 2.90
N PRO A 83 -1.47 -8.87 3.68
CA PRO A 83 -1.49 -8.73 5.12
C PRO A 83 -1.56 -7.26 5.52
N ASP A 84 -2.46 -6.89 6.43
CA ASP A 84 -2.55 -5.52 6.91
C ASP A 84 -1.49 -5.25 7.99
N THR A 85 -0.40 -4.62 7.62
CA THR A 85 0.72 -4.28 8.52
C THR A 85 0.50 -2.99 9.30
N ALA A 86 -0.52 -2.20 8.97
CA ALA A 86 -0.82 -0.96 9.70
C ALA A 86 -1.26 -1.22 11.16
N VAL A 87 -1.76 -2.41 11.42
CA VAL A 87 -2.22 -2.85 12.74
C VAL A 87 -1.05 -3.23 13.67
N THR A 88 0.13 -3.52 13.11
CA THR A 88 1.28 -4.04 13.88
C THR A 88 2.37 -3.02 14.14
N LYS A 89 2.07 -1.94 14.89
CA LYS A 89 3.17 -1.13 15.45
C LYS A 89 3.83 -1.72 16.69
N SER A 90 3.32 -2.83 17.24
CA SER A 90 4.01 -3.62 18.27
C SER A 90 3.32 -4.97 18.47
N PRO A 91 3.99 -6.11 18.30
CA PRO A 91 3.51 -7.38 18.79
C PRO A 91 3.66 -7.37 20.31
N LYS A 92 2.68 -6.86 21.00
CA LYS A 92 2.62 -6.99 22.46
C LYS A 92 1.49 -7.95 22.77
N THR A 93 1.84 -9.06 23.44
CA THR A 93 0.87 -9.79 24.25
C THR A 93 0.27 -8.78 25.22
N ARG A 94 -1.00 -8.47 25.04
CA ARG A 94 -1.72 -7.58 25.94
C ARG A 94 -2.18 -8.35 27.17
N ALA A 95 -2.44 -7.61 28.24
CA ALA A 95 -3.23 -8.16 29.34
C ALA A 95 -4.53 -8.72 28.77
N ILE A 96 -4.92 -9.91 29.23
CA ILE A 96 -6.17 -10.53 28.79
C ILE A 96 -7.35 -9.61 29.08
N SER A 97 -8.30 -9.55 28.15
CA SER A 97 -9.53 -8.77 28.32
C SER A 97 -10.35 -9.29 29.51
N ASN A 98 -10.92 -8.37 30.29
CA ASN A 98 -11.84 -8.73 31.35
C ASN A 98 -13.06 -9.46 30.78
N GLY A 99 -13.56 -10.47 31.49
CA GLY A 99 -14.70 -11.26 31.06
C GLY A 99 -14.72 -12.65 31.63
N HIS A 100 -15.69 -13.44 31.24
CA HIS A 100 -15.81 -14.84 31.65
C HIS A 100 -15.04 -15.75 30.71
N TYR A 101 -14.32 -16.72 31.29
CA TYR A 101 -13.50 -17.71 30.56
C TYR A 101 -13.78 -19.11 31.06
N THR A 102 -13.74 -20.07 30.14
CA THR A 102 -13.88 -21.51 30.41
C THR A 102 -12.65 -22.22 29.88
N MET A 103 -12.05 -23.08 30.72
CA MET A 103 -10.93 -23.95 30.38
C MET A 103 -11.39 -25.42 30.42
N LEU A 104 -11.05 -26.15 29.39
CA LEU A 104 -11.35 -27.59 29.22
C LEU A 104 -10.04 -28.37 29.22
N ALA A 105 -10.03 -29.54 29.83
CA ALA A 105 -8.91 -30.49 29.77
C ALA A 105 -9.38 -31.82 29.15
N TYR A 106 -8.72 -32.24 28.09
CA TYR A 106 -9.00 -33.50 27.39
C TYR A 106 -7.80 -34.44 27.52
N ASP A 107 -8.05 -35.74 27.76
CA ASP A 107 -7.02 -36.79 27.64
C ASP A 107 -6.70 -37.06 26.16
N MET A 108 -5.69 -37.87 25.89
CA MET A 108 -5.28 -38.24 24.53
C MET A 108 -6.34 -39.02 23.74
N GLY A 109 -7.33 -39.57 24.40
CA GLY A 109 -8.50 -40.21 23.78
C GLY A 109 -9.64 -39.25 23.46
N GLY A 110 -9.50 -37.97 23.76
CA GLY A 110 -10.54 -36.94 23.53
C GLY A 110 -11.63 -36.93 24.61
N ASN A 111 -11.44 -37.58 25.73
CA ASN A 111 -12.38 -37.56 26.84
C ASN A 111 -12.16 -36.31 27.68
N LEU A 112 -13.22 -35.57 27.97
CA LEU A 112 -13.19 -34.39 28.85
C LEU A 112 -12.90 -34.85 30.29
N LYS A 113 -11.83 -34.37 30.88
CA LYS A 113 -11.36 -34.70 32.23
C LYS A 113 -11.55 -33.60 33.24
N GLY A 114 -11.74 -32.37 32.79
CA GLY A 114 -11.96 -31.24 33.69
C GLY A 114 -12.50 -30.01 32.99
N VAL A 115 -13.23 -29.21 33.73
CA VAL A 115 -13.76 -27.91 33.34
C VAL A 115 -13.48 -26.93 34.46
N LEU A 116 -12.94 -25.75 34.14
CA LEU A 116 -12.77 -24.65 35.06
C LEU A 116 -13.42 -23.41 34.45
N GLU A 117 -14.35 -22.82 35.17
CA GLU A 117 -15.09 -21.63 34.77
C GLU A 117 -14.82 -20.50 35.75
N GLY A 118 -14.69 -19.26 35.23
CA GLY A 118 -14.46 -18.13 36.09
C GLY A 118 -14.37 -16.82 35.31
N SER A 119 -14.08 -15.75 36.02
CA SER A 119 -13.95 -14.40 35.44
C SER A 119 -12.52 -13.88 35.57
N VAL A 120 -12.09 -13.16 34.57
CA VAL A 120 -10.84 -12.40 34.59
C VAL A 120 -11.15 -10.93 34.83
N SER A 121 -10.45 -10.34 35.81
CA SER A 121 -10.44 -8.90 36.07
C SER A 121 -9.02 -8.46 36.41
N GLY A 122 -8.50 -7.46 35.68
CA GLY A 122 -7.13 -6.95 35.87
C GLY A 122 -6.06 -8.06 35.71
N SER A 123 -6.25 -9.00 34.80
CA SER A 123 -5.38 -10.20 34.56
C SER A 123 -5.39 -11.25 35.69
N VAL A 124 -6.28 -11.13 36.65
CA VAL A 124 -6.46 -12.13 37.71
C VAL A 124 -7.69 -12.97 37.38
N PHE A 125 -7.51 -14.30 37.32
CA PHE A 125 -8.62 -15.23 37.16
C PHE A 125 -9.20 -15.60 38.53
N THR A 126 -10.53 -15.47 38.62
CA THR A 126 -11.30 -15.85 39.83
C THR A 126 -12.30 -16.94 39.43
N PRO A 127 -12.25 -18.15 40.03
CA PRO A 127 -13.21 -19.21 39.75
C PRO A 127 -14.65 -18.76 40.04
N ALA A 128 -15.60 -19.29 39.29
CA ALA A 128 -17.01 -19.00 39.48
C ALA A 128 -17.50 -19.61 40.81
N SER A 129 -18.39 -18.91 41.52
CA SER A 129 -18.94 -19.39 42.79
C SER A 129 -19.63 -20.73 42.64
N GLY A 130 -19.30 -21.68 43.54
CA GLY A 130 -19.83 -23.04 43.51
C GLY A 130 -19.23 -23.95 42.41
N LYS A 131 -18.19 -23.51 41.73
CA LYS A 131 -17.42 -24.29 40.76
C LYS A 131 -16.06 -24.68 41.33
N PRO A 132 -15.36 -25.69 40.75
CA PRO A 132 -14.00 -26.06 41.15
C PRO A 132 -13.05 -24.87 41.09
N GLU A 133 -12.15 -24.77 42.06
CA GLU A 133 -11.10 -23.71 42.06
C GLU A 133 -9.95 -24.02 41.10
N ASN A 134 -9.78 -25.27 40.73
CA ASN A 134 -8.76 -25.73 39.78
C ASN A 134 -9.21 -27.05 39.11
N ILE A 135 -8.52 -27.44 38.05
CA ILE A 135 -8.69 -28.76 37.44
C ILE A 135 -7.70 -29.72 38.11
N GLN A 136 -8.20 -30.84 38.61
CA GLN A 136 -7.38 -31.91 39.21
C GLN A 136 -7.22 -33.05 38.21
N LEU A 137 -6.00 -33.34 37.82
CA LEU A 137 -5.67 -34.36 36.82
C LEU A 137 -4.65 -35.38 37.37
N THR A 138 -4.78 -36.62 36.96
CA THR A 138 -3.71 -37.64 37.14
C THR A 138 -2.53 -37.29 36.23
N PRO A 139 -1.29 -37.65 36.59
CA PRO A 139 -0.15 -37.51 35.68
C PRO A 139 -0.43 -38.13 34.31
N GLY A 140 -0.12 -37.42 33.26
CA GLY A 140 -0.43 -37.84 31.89
C GLY A 140 -0.28 -36.70 30.87
N THR A 141 -0.61 -36.96 29.61
CA THR A 141 -0.58 -35.97 28.55
C THR A 141 -2.00 -35.49 28.21
N TYR A 142 -2.19 -34.20 28.10
CA TYR A 142 -3.51 -33.57 27.93
C TYR A 142 -3.47 -32.50 26.86
N THR A 143 -4.65 -32.23 26.28
CA THR A 143 -4.93 -31.03 25.47
C THR A 143 -5.83 -30.12 26.28
N PHE A 144 -5.42 -28.87 26.42
CA PHE A 144 -6.22 -27.83 27.07
C PHE A 144 -6.76 -26.83 26.04
N VAL A 145 -8.02 -26.42 26.23
CA VAL A 145 -8.68 -25.40 25.41
C VAL A 145 -9.30 -24.36 26.32
N CYS A 146 -9.02 -23.11 26.03
CA CYS A 146 -9.61 -21.96 26.74
C CYS A 146 -10.42 -21.11 25.78
N TYR A 147 -11.57 -20.62 26.21
CA TYR A 147 -12.38 -19.70 25.41
C TYR A 147 -13.15 -18.72 26.33
N ASN A 148 -13.57 -17.58 25.76
CA ASN A 148 -14.37 -16.59 26.47
C ASN A 148 -15.88 -16.76 26.24
N ASP A 149 -16.69 -15.94 26.90
CA ASP A 149 -18.18 -15.96 26.86
C ASP A 149 -18.79 -15.65 25.49
N LYS A 150 -17.98 -15.25 24.51
CA LYS A 150 -18.40 -15.07 23.11
C LYS A 150 -18.38 -16.35 22.29
N VAL A 151 -17.98 -17.45 22.89
CA VAL A 151 -17.98 -18.77 22.29
C VAL A 151 -19.03 -19.64 22.95
N THR A 152 -19.98 -20.14 22.17
CA THR A 152 -21.01 -21.07 22.65
C THR A 152 -20.48 -22.50 22.57
N ARG A 153 -20.59 -23.25 23.68
CA ARG A 153 -20.21 -24.66 23.73
C ARG A 153 -21.40 -25.59 23.73
N ASN A 154 -21.35 -26.62 22.89
CA ASN A 154 -22.28 -27.76 22.92
C ASN A 154 -21.47 -29.06 22.85
N GLY A 155 -21.41 -29.76 23.96
CA GLY A 155 -20.52 -30.95 24.08
C GLY A 155 -19.06 -30.57 23.84
N ASN A 156 -18.45 -31.11 22.80
CA ASN A 156 -17.10 -30.77 22.35
C ASN A 156 -17.06 -29.69 21.24
N ASP A 157 -18.18 -29.22 20.81
CA ASP A 157 -18.26 -28.22 19.73
C ASP A 157 -18.29 -26.80 20.31
N LEU A 158 -17.42 -25.95 19.78
CA LEU A 158 -17.26 -24.53 20.09
C LEU A 158 -17.72 -23.74 18.89
N THR A 159 -18.79 -22.94 19.06
CA THR A 159 -19.39 -22.16 17.99
C THR A 159 -19.21 -20.68 18.25
N VAL A 160 -18.76 -19.95 17.22
CA VAL A 160 -18.66 -18.50 17.20
C VAL A 160 -19.56 -17.94 16.10
N ALA A 161 -20.40 -16.97 16.44
CA ALA A 161 -21.19 -16.22 15.48
C ALA A 161 -20.37 -15.07 14.86
N ILE A 162 -20.71 -14.68 13.64
CA ILE A 162 -20.02 -13.55 12.95
C ILE A 162 -20.10 -12.24 13.75
N ALA A 163 -21.18 -12.03 14.50
CA ALA A 163 -21.34 -10.86 15.37
C ALA A 163 -20.27 -10.78 16.48
N ASP A 164 -19.70 -11.92 16.86
CA ASP A 164 -18.66 -12.03 17.88
C ASP A 164 -17.24 -12.21 17.28
N ALA A 165 -17.08 -12.10 15.96
CA ALA A 165 -15.80 -12.33 15.26
C ALA A 165 -14.64 -11.47 15.80
N GLU A 166 -14.93 -10.24 16.23
CA GLU A 166 -13.94 -9.34 16.85
C GLU A 166 -13.57 -9.78 18.27
N THR A 167 -14.54 -10.22 19.07
CA THR A 167 -14.41 -10.32 20.51
C THR A 167 -14.25 -11.75 21.02
N ALA A 168 -14.67 -12.75 20.24
CA ALA A 168 -14.47 -14.16 20.59
C ALA A 168 -13.00 -14.53 20.65
N ARG A 169 -12.60 -15.18 21.73
CA ARG A 169 -11.22 -15.60 22.00
C ARG A 169 -11.15 -17.09 22.24
N ILE A 170 -10.19 -17.74 21.60
CA ILE A 170 -9.88 -19.17 21.80
C ILE A 170 -8.37 -19.33 21.93
N GLY A 171 -7.95 -20.07 22.93
CA GLY A 171 -6.56 -20.53 23.15
C GLY A 171 -6.49 -22.03 23.24
N ARG A 172 -5.41 -22.63 22.77
CA ARG A 172 -5.18 -24.07 22.79
C ARG A 172 -3.75 -24.39 23.16
N ALA A 173 -3.58 -25.40 24.04
CA ALA A 173 -2.29 -25.96 24.42
C ALA A 173 -2.38 -27.48 24.26
N GLU A 174 -1.63 -28.03 23.32
CA GLU A 174 -1.67 -29.45 22.96
C GLU A 174 -0.46 -30.20 23.55
N ASN A 175 -0.64 -31.48 23.76
CA ASN A 175 0.41 -32.41 24.22
C ASN A 175 1.13 -31.93 25.49
N VAL A 176 0.37 -31.32 26.40
CA VAL A 176 0.92 -30.84 27.67
C VAL A 176 1.09 -32.00 28.61
N VAL A 177 2.33 -32.26 29.03
CA VAL A 177 2.63 -33.25 30.04
C VAL A 177 2.30 -32.69 31.43
N VAL A 178 1.33 -33.30 32.09
CA VAL A 178 0.94 -32.98 33.45
C VAL A 178 1.71 -33.91 34.38
N SER A 179 2.50 -33.31 35.27
CA SER A 179 3.29 -34.01 36.29
C SER A 179 3.50 -33.13 37.51
N GLY A 180 3.60 -33.73 38.69
CA GLY A 180 3.80 -32.98 39.93
C GLY A 180 2.49 -32.48 40.58
N LYS A 181 2.62 -31.79 41.72
CA LYS A 181 1.48 -31.40 42.56
C LYS A 181 0.76 -30.16 42.07
N LYS A 182 1.47 -29.24 41.42
CA LYS A 182 0.93 -27.96 40.89
C LYS A 182 1.61 -27.59 39.60
N GLN A 183 0.80 -27.22 38.57
CA GLN A 183 1.31 -26.82 37.28
C GLN A 183 0.48 -25.67 36.69
N LYS A 184 1.14 -24.69 36.09
CA LYS A 184 0.51 -23.54 35.41
C LYS A 184 0.62 -23.69 33.91
N ILE A 185 -0.53 -23.65 33.22
CA ILE A 185 -0.62 -23.77 31.76
C ILE A 185 -0.79 -22.36 31.14
N PRO A 186 0.14 -21.91 30.28
CA PRO A 186 -0.01 -20.63 29.59
C PRO A 186 -0.90 -20.76 28.36
N PHE A 187 -1.83 -19.83 28.19
CA PHE A 187 -2.61 -19.68 26.97
C PHE A 187 -2.31 -18.35 26.31
N VAL A 188 -2.10 -18.38 25.01
CA VAL A 188 -2.19 -17.21 24.13
C VAL A 188 -3.58 -17.24 23.50
N MET A 189 -4.45 -16.34 23.94
CA MET A 189 -5.82 -16.23 23.45
C MET A 189 -5.81 -15.46 22.12
N LYS A 190 -6.32 -16.09 21.06
CA LYS A 190 -6.40 -15.53 19.72
C LYS A 190 -7.84 -15.19 19.36
N HIS A 191 -8.04 -14.17 18.53
CA HIS A 191 -9.36 -13.89 17.96
C HIS A 191 -9.84 -15.08 17.14
N ALA A 192 -11.08 -15.49 17.37
CA ALA A 192 -11.68 -16.58 16.58
C ALA A 192 -12.07 -16.12 15.17
N GLY A 193 -12.28 -14.83 14.97
CA GLY A 193 -12.47 -14.20 13.67
C GLY A 193 -11.17 -13.73 13.01
N CYS A 194 -11.31 -13.04 11.91
CA CYS A 194 -10.30 -12.25 11.22
C CYS A 194 -10.84 -10.87 10.89
N GLN A 195 -9.97 -9.94 10.59
CA GLN A 195 -10.36 -8.59 10.19
C GLN A 195 -9.89 -8.27 8.78
N VAL A 196 -10.68 -7.46 8.08
CA VAL A 196 -10.36 -6.97 6.73
C VAL A 196 -10.78 -5.52 6.61
N ARG A 197 -9.99 -4.72 5.89
CA ARG A 197 -10.40 -3.41 5.41
C ARG A 197 -10.24 -3.31 3.91
N PHE A 198 -10.99 -2.42 3.30
CA PHE A 198 -11.03 -2.20 1.86
C PHE A 198 -10.61 -0.77 1.57
N ILE A 199 -9.77 -0.61 0.55
CA ILE A 199 -9.28 0.70 0.13
C ILE A 199 -9.34 0.76 -1.39
N TYR A 200 -9.98 1.79 -1.96
CA TYR A 200 -9.78 2.11 -3.36
C TYR A 200 -8.99 3.41 -3.50
N TYR A 201 -8.24 3.51 -4.57
CA TYR A 201 -7.47 4.70 -4.93
C TYR A 201 -7.57 4.93 -6.44
N ILE A 202 -7.90 6.17 -6.82
CA ILE A 202 -8.00 6.62 -8.20
C ILE A 202 -6.92 7.69 -8.41
N PRO A 203 -5.73 7.33 -8.93
CA PRO A 203 -4.69 8.31 -9.23
C PRO A 203 -5.15 9.22 -10.37
N ALA A 204 -4.52 10.39 -10.50
CA ALA A 204 -4.74 11.34 -11.59
C ALA A 204 -6.10 12.05 -11.62
N LEU A 205 -7.03 11.70 -10.76
CA LEU A 205 -8.25 12.47 -10.58
C LEU A 205 -8.09 13.37 -9.38
N GLU A 206 -7.51 14.52 -9.60
CA GLU A 206 -7.38 15.55 -8.58
C GLU A 206 -8.73 16.15 -8.22
N MET A 207 -8.89 16.29 -6.94
CA MET A 207 -10.16 16.36 -6.29
C MET A 207 -10.54 17.77 -5.93
N TYR A 208 -11.38 18.35 -6.74
CA TYR A 208 -12.17 19.48 -6.27
C TYR A 208 -13.59 19.09 -5.83
N LYS A 209 -14.08 17.89 -6.14
CA LYS A 209 -15.45 17.44 -5.77
C LYS A 209 -15.57 15.91 -5.74
N SER A 210 -14.83 15.23 -4.89
CA SER A 210 -14.97 13.78 -4.70
C SER A 210 -16.10 13.38 -3.77
N GLU A 211 -16.73 14.33 -3.12
CA GLU A 211 -17.79 14.11 -2.13
C GLU A 211 -18.98 13.32 -2.70
N ASP A 212 -19.06 13.22 -4.03
CA ASP A 212 -20.15 12.54 -4.71
C ASP A 212 -19.90 11.04 -4.95
N ILE A 213 -18.66 10.53 -4.79
CA ILE A 213 -18.40 9.10 -4.96
C ILE A 213 -18.85 8.34 -3.72
N LYS A 214 -19.86 7.49 -3.89
CA LYS A 214 -20.29 6.54 -2.86
C LYS A 214 -19.96 5.13 -3.33
N ALA A 215 -19.22 4.42 -2.50
CA ALA A 215 -18.81 3.05 -2.77
C ALA A 215 -19.08 2.17 -1.56
N SER A 216 -19.30 0.89 -1.81
CA SER A 216 -19.47 -0.12 -0.79
C SER A 216 -18.89 -1.46 -1.26
N VAL A 217 -18.54 -2.33 -0.31
CA VAL A 217 -18.14 -3.69 -0.61
C VAL A 217 -19.24 -4.66 -0.21
N SER A 218 -19.59 -5.56 -1.10
CA SER A 218 -20.47 -6.70 -0.85
C SER A 218 -19.76 -8.02 -1.08
N SER A 219 -20.35 -9.12 -0.65
CA SER A 219 -19.90 -10.47 -0.98
C SER A 219 -20.91 -11.21 -1.85
N ASP A 220 -20.47 -12.29 -2.47
CA ASP A 220 -21.37 -13.24 -3.11
C ASP A 220 -22.35 -13.82 -2.09
N ILE A 221 -23.53 -14.17 -2.55
CA ILE A 221 -24.59 -14.75 -1.71
C ILE A 221 -24.11 -16.08 -1.13
N GLY A 222 -24.25 -16.24 0.18
CA GLY A 222 -23.90 -17.47 0.88
C GLY A 222 -22.38 -17.75 1.01
N SER A 223 -21.53 -16.82 0.63
CA SER A 223 -20.07 -17.03 0.53
C SER A 223 -19.27 -16.64 1.78
N VAL A 224 -19.90 -16.00 2.75
CA VAL A 224 -19.27 -15.56 4.00
C VAL A 224 -19.84 -16.36 5.15
N PRO A 225 -19.01 -17.02 5.99
CA PRO A 225 -19.51 -17.75 7.14
C PRO A 225 -20.28 -16.84 8.13
N THR A 226 -21.48 -17.28 8.53
CA THR A 226 -22.25 -16.65 9.63
C THR A 226 -21.86 -17.21 10.99
N THR A 227 -21.40 -18.47 10.98
CA THR A 227 -20.92 -19.17 12.16
C THR A 227 -19.70 -19.99 11.79
N VAL A 228 -18.81 -20.20 12.75
CA VAL A 228 -17.77 -21.22 12.69
C VAL A 228 -17.96 -22.14 13.90
N THR A 229 -18.05 -23.43 13.67
CA THR A 229 -18.11 -24.45 14.72
C THR A 229 -16.87 -25.32 14.61
N MET A 230 -16.08 -25.37 15.66
CA MET A 230 -14.86 -26.19 15.75
C MET A 230 -14.96 -27.18 16.90
N ASN A 231 -14.55 -28.41 16.67
CA ASN A 231 -14.45 -29.37 17.75
C ASN A 231 -13.21 -29.06 18.63
N ALA A 232 -13.42 -28.95 19.94
CA ALA A 232 -12.39 -28.52 20.87
C ALA A 232 -11.20 -29.48 20.92
N PHE A 233 -11.40 -30.77 20.64
CA PHE A 233 -10.33 -31.79 20.66
C PHE A 233 -9.76 -32.06 19.25
N THR A 234 -10.61 -32.39 18.27
CA THR A 234 -10.16 -32.84 16.94
C THR A 234 -9.79 -31.71 15.99
N THR A 235 -10.15 -30.47 16.30
CA THR A 235 -10.01 -29.29 15.43
C THR A 235 -10.79 -29.36 14.10
N ASN A 236 -11.70 -30.32 13.95
CA ASN A 236 -12.64 -30.32 12.82
C ASN A 236 -13.47 -29.04 12.82
N VAL A 237 -13.65 -28.45 11.65
CA VAL A 237 -14.33 -27.15 11.52
C VAL A 237 -15.45 -27.26 10.51
N SER A 238 -16.60 -26.69 10.84
CA SER A 238 -17.73 -26.47 9.93
C SER A 238 -18.16 -25.00 9.92
N TYR A 239 -18.80 -24.57 8.85
CA TYR A 239 -19.16 -23.18 8.63
C TYR A 239 -20.63 -23.05 8.23
N GLY A 240 -21.33 -22.08 8.83
CA GLY A 240 -22.58 -21.57 8.30
C GLY A 240 -22.37 -20.71 7.06
N SER A 241 -23.43 -20.40 6.34
CA SER A 241 -23.33 -19.56 5.14
C SER A 241 -24.13 -18.26 5.29
N GLY A 242 -23.62 -17.16 4.74
CA GLY A 242 -24.23 -15.85 4.75
C GLY A 242 -23.63 -14.90 3.73
N THR A 243 -24.01 -13.64 3.83
CA THR A 243 -23.67 -12.61 2.85
C THR A 243 -23.35 -11.29 3.55
N ILE A 244 -22.36 -10.58 3.05
CA ILE A 244 -22.10 -9.18 3.42
C ILE A 244 -22.76 -8.28 2.38
N THR A 245 -23.65 -7.37 2.84
CA THR A 245 -24.49 -6.54 1.97
C THR A 245 -24.15 -5.05 2.05
N GLY A 246 -22.89 -4.67 1.82
CA GLY A 246 -22.58 -3.25 1.69
C GLY A 246 -21.84 -2.66 2.88
N VAL A 247 -20.57 -3.02 3.00
CA VAL A 247 -19.61 -2.27 3.87
C VAL A 247 -19.34 -0.94 3.19
N PRO A 248 -19.72 0.20 3.79
CA PRO A 248 -19.51 1.51 3.18
C PRO A 248 -18.04 1.89 3.20
N LEU A 249 -17.59 2.58 2.15
CA LEU A 249 -16.29 3.22 2.10
C LEU A 249 -16.45 4.73 2.30
N ASN A 250 -15.75 5.27 3.29
CA ASN A 250 -15.64 6.71 3.50
C ASN A 250 -14.68 7.29 2.47
N VAL A 251 -15.07 8.38 1.83
CA VAL A 251 -14.19 9.08 0.88
C VAL A 251 -13.38 10.11 1.64
N ASP A 252 -12.08 10.07 1.46
CA ASP A 252 -11.16 11.08 2.01
C ASP A 252 -10.52 11.85 0.83
N ASN A 253 -10.68 13.16 0.88
CA ASN A 253 -10.02 14.08 -0.04
C ASN A 253 -8.58 14.28 0.43
N LEU A 254 -7.68 13.49 -0.09
CA LEU A 254 -6.29 13.50 0.32
C LEU A 254 -5.54 14.71 -0.22
N HIS A 255 -5.69 15.86 0.44
CA HIS A 255 -4.66 16.88 0.40
C HIS A 255 -3.60 16.58 1.47
N GLY A 256 -2.46 16.04 1.05
CA GLY A 256 -1.25 15.98 1.88
C GLY A 256 -1.16 14.91 2.96
N LYS A 257 -1.98 13.86 2.95
CA LYS A 257 -1.83 12.71 3.87
C LYS A 257 -1.26 11.49 3.18
N THR A 258 -0.23 10.89 3.78
CA THR A 258 0.31 9.60 3.36
C THR A 258 -0.60 8.46 3.78
N LEU A 259 -1.10 7.70 2.83
CA LEU A 259 -1.62 6.36 3.09
C LEU A 259 -0.61 5.36 2.56
N GLU A 260 -0.06 4.64 3.48
CA GLU A 260 0.71 3.41 3.34
C GLU A 260 1.13 3.01 1.91
N GLY A 261 2.22 3.63 1.42
CA GLY A 261 2.86 3.25 0.16
C GLY A 261 2.15 3.71 -1.12
N TRP A 262 1.13 4.55 -1.03
CA TRP A 262 0.50 5.20 -2.18
C TRP A 262 0.82 6.69 -2.19
N ASP A 263 1.06 7.24 -3.39
CA ASP A 263 1.40 8.67 -3.55
C ASP A 263 0.22 9.56 -3.16
N ASN A 264 0.48 10.56 -2.32
CA ASN A 264 -0.53 11.41 -1.71
C ASN A 264 -0.96 12.59 -2.49
N ARG A 265 -0.38 12.82 -3.66
CA ARG A 265 -0.36 14.18 -4.18
C ARG A 265 -1.53 14.52 -5.05
N SER A 266 -2.24 13.53 -5.55
CA SER A 266 -3.39 13.79 -6.42
C SER A 266 -4.18 12.51 -6.67
N GLY A 267 -5.30 12.37 -6.02
CA GLY A 267 -6.17 11.23 -6.25
C GLY A 267 -7.38 11.19 -5.33
N CYS A 268 -8.35 10.37 -5.69
CA CYS A 268 -9.50 10.04 -4.87
C CYS A 268 -9.24 8.74 -4.13
N GLN A 269 -9.49 8.73 -2.84
CA GLN A 269 -9.42 7.54 -2.03
C GLN A 269 -10.69 7.31 -1.25
N GLY A 270 -11.10 6.04 -1.18
CA GLY A 270 -12.12 5.60 -0.24
C GLY A 270 -11.60 4.43 0.58
N TYR A 271 -11.97 4.40 1.85
CA TYR A 271 -11.58 3.35 2.78
C TYR A 271 -12.75 2.93 3.68
N SER A 272 -12.79 1.65 4.02
CA SER A 272 -13.72 1.13 5.01
C SER A 272 -13.13 1.19 6.41
N ASN A 273 -14.00 1.16 7.43
CA ASN A 273 -13.61 0.72 8.75
C ASN A 273 -13.18 -0.77 8.70
N LEU A 274 -12.53 -1.23 9.76
CA LEU A 274 -12.25 -2.65 9.94
C LEU A 274 -13.58 -3.42 9.94
N THR A 275 -13.65 -4.45 9.14
CA THR A 275 -14.79 -5.39 9.08
C THR A 275 -14.32 -6.71 9.67
N TYR A 276 -15.03 -7.19 10.68
CA TYR A 276 -14.73 -8.46 11.34
C TYR A 276 -15.57 -9.57 10.72
N ILE A 277 -14.90 -10.62 10.29
CA ILE A 277 -15.50 -11.77 9.60
C ILE A 277 -14.93 -13.06 10.17
N LEU A 278 -15.54 -14.18 9.81
CA LEU A 278 -15.07 -15.49 10.25
C LEU A 278 -14.04 -16.10 9.26
N PRO A 279 -13.14 -16.96 9.74
CA PRO A 279 -12.18 -17.65 8.89
C PRO A 279 -12.87 -18.49 7.82
N SER A 280 -12.14 -18.92 6.79
CA SER A 280 -12.64 -19.55 5.56
C SER A 280 -13.29 -18.60 4.58
N THR A 281 -13.54 -17.33 4.91
CA THR A 281 -13.94 -16.33 3.92
C THR A 281 -12.84 -16.20 2.86
N ASN A 282 -13.23 -16.26 1.58
CA ASN A 282 -12.31 -16.09 0.47
C ASN A 282 -12.40 -14.66 -0.07
N SER A 283 -11.26 -14.02 -0.29
CA SER A 283 -11.20 -12.66 -0.83
C SER A 283 -11.87 -12.52 -2.19
N SER A 284 -11.83 -13.56 -3.04
CA SER A 284 -12.47 -13.55 -4.37
C SER A 284 -14.00 -13.46 -4.32
N ASN A 285 -14.59 -13.60 -3.15
CA ASN A 285 -16.03 -13.41 -2.97
C ASN A 285 -16.42 -11.94 -2.83
N PHE A 286 -15.48 -11.03 -2.62
CA PHE A 286 -15.78 -9.60 -2.46
C PHE A 286 -15.87 -8.86 -3.78
N THR A 287 -16.77 -7.87 -3.80
CA THR A 287 -16.96 -6.96 -4.92
C THR A 287 -17.03 -5.53 -4.38
N LEU A 288 -16.18 -4.65 -4.89
CA LEU A 288 -16.31 -3.21 -4.71
C LEU A 288 -17.36 -2.69 -5.67
N ASN A 289 -18.37 -1.99 -5.17
CA ASN A 289 -19.45 -1.40 -5.95
C ASN A 289 -19.42 0.12 -5.82
N PHE A 290 -19.45 0.83 -6.94
CA PHE A 290 -19.66 2.27 -6.98
C PHE A 290 -21.15 2.53 -7.10
N ASN A 291 -21.76 2.97 -6.01
CA ASN A 291 -23.19 3.18 -5.90
C ASN A 291 -23.64 4.48 -6.59
N SER A 292 -22.78 5.49 -6.53
CA SER A 292 -22.95 6.75 -7.27
C SER A 292 -21.60 7.47 -7.40
N GLY A 293 -21.55 8.44 -8.30
CA GLY A 293 -20.47 9.39 -8.40
C GLY A 293 -19.92 9.55 -9.81
N GLN A 294 -19.49 10.76 -10.04
CA GLN A 294 -18.84 11.19 -11.28
C GLN A 294 -17.68 12.11 -10.90
N ILE A 295 -16.54 11.90 -11.50
CA ILE A 295 -15.42 12.84 -11.40
C ILE A 295 -15.17 13.39 -12.80
N TRP A 296 -15.46 14.68 -12.98
CA TRP A 296 -15.49 15.36 -14.27
C TRP A 296 -16.37 14.59 -15.27
N GLU A 297 -15.79 14.08 -16.36
CA GLU A 297 -16.53 13.27 -17.34
C GLU A 297 -16.45 11.75 -17.10
N THR A 298 -15.73 11.33 -16.07
CA THR A 298 -15.61 9.90 -15.71
C THR A 298 -16.72 9.49 -14.78
N GLU A 299 -17.63 8.65 -15.27
CA GLU A 299 -18.77 8.11 -14.51
C GLU A 299 -18.39 6.83 -13.77
N PHE A 300 -18.72 6.78 -12.48
CA PHE A 300 -18.50 5.60 -11.62
C PHE A 300 -19.79 4.87 -11.26
N THR A 301 -20.94 5.54 -11.31
CA THR A 301 -22.24 4.96 -10.94
C THR A 301 -22.48 3.61 -11.63
N GLY A 302 -22.80 2.59 -10.84
CA GLY A 302 -23.09 1.24 -11.33
C GLY A 302 -21.85 0.41 -11.75
N LYS A 303 -20.65 0.95 -11.64
CA LYS A 303 -19.42 0.18 -11.91
C LYS A 303 -19.07 -0.68 -10.70
N SER A 304 -18.47 -1.84 -10.96
CA SER A 304 -18.05 -2.76 -9.92
C SER A 304 -16.74 -3.45 -10.26
N ILE A 305 -16.02 -3.87 -9.22
CA ILE A 305 -14.76 -4.60 -9.32
C ILE A 305 -14.83 -5.82 -8.44
N LYS A 306 -14.90 -7.01 -9.06
CA LYS A 306 -14.75 -8.28 -8.37
C LYS A 306 -13.29 -8.49 -8.01
N VAL A 307 -12.99 -8.91 -6.77
CA VAL A 307 -11.63 -9.28 -6.37
C VAL A 307 -11.23 -10.56 -7.11
N PRO A 308 -10.21 -10.52 -7.99
CA PRO A 308 -9.83 -11.69 -8.79
C PRO A 308 -8.99 -12.69 -7.98
N THR A 309 -8.22 -12.20 -7.02
CA THR A 309 -7.29 -13.01 -6.23
C THR A 309 -8.02 -13.83 -5.17
N SER A 310 -7.84 -15.14 -5.19
CA SER A 310 -8.36 -16.05 -4.18
C SER A 310 -7.39 -16.19 -3.02
N LYS A 311 -7.74 -15.63 -1.87
CA LYS A 311 -7.03 -15.82 -0.60
C LYS A 311 -8.02 -16.16 0.50
N VAL A 312 -7.84 -17.34 1.12
CA VAL A 312 -8.65 -17.76 2.27
C VAL A 312 -8.16 -17.05 3.52
N MET A 313 -9.04 -16.34 4.20
CA MET A 313 -8.74 -15.62 5.43
C MET A 313 -8.72 -16.59 6.62
N LYS A 314 -7.72 -16.43 7.49
CA LYS A 314 -7.44 -17.33 8.61
C LYS A 314 -7.81 -16.69 9.94
N MET A 315 -8.09 -17.51 10.92
CA MET A 315 -8.33 -17.09 12.30
C MET A 315 -7.20 -16.18 12.81
N ASN A 316 -7.56 -15.11 13.51
CA ASN A 316 -6.66 -14.08 14.03
C ASN A 316 -5.90 -13.28 12.95
N GLY A 317 -6.25 -13.45 11.67
CA GLY A 317 -5.59 -12.77 10.56
C GLY A 317 -6.07 -11.31 10.38
N SER A 318 -5.18 -10.45 9.87
CA SER A 318 -5.47 -9.07 9.48
C SER A 318 -5.12 -8.85 8.02
N TYR A 319 -6.08 -8.33 7.24
CA TYR A 319 -5.98 -8.20 5.79
C TYR A 319 -6.39 -6.82 5.30
N VAL A 320 -5.81 -6.41 4.17
CA VAL A 320 -6.26 -5.26 3.39
C VAL A 320 -6.46 -5.66 1.93
N VAL A 321 -7.61 -5.26 1.36
CA VAL A 321 -7.91 -5.38 -0.07
C VAL A 321 -7.80 -4.00 -0.69
N LYS A 322 -6.90 -3.84 -1.65
CA LYS A 322 -6.61 -2.56 -2.31
C LYS A 322 -7.04 -2.62 -3.77
N PHE A 323 -7.68 -1.55 -4.23
CA PHE A 323 -8.12 -1.37 -5.61
C PHE A 323 -7.49 -0.07 -6.15
N LYS A 324 -6.47 -0.17 -6.99
CA LYS A 324 -5.91 0.98 -7.69
C LYS A 324 -6.56 1.10 -9.06
N ILE A 325 -7.36 2.16 -9.26
CA ILE A 325 -8.23 2.32 -10.42
C ILE A 325 -7.61 3.33 -11.37
N PHE A 326 -7.49 2.95 -12.63
CA PHE A 326 -6.98 3.80 -13.71
C PHE A 326 -8.13 4.21 -14.61
N THR A 327 -8.27 5.52 -14.79
CA THR A 327 -9.29 6.12 -15.65
C THR A 327 -8.77 6.34 -17.07
N LYS A 328 -9.66 6.69 -18.00
CA LYS A 328 -9.24 7.12 -19.33
C LYS A 328 -8.54 8.47 -19.26
N PRO A 329 -7.58 8.69 -20.18
CA PRO A 329 -6.91 9.97 -20.28
C PRO A 329 -7.85 11.07 -20.82
N TYR A 330 -7.62 12.28 -20.36
CA TYR A 330 -8.25 13.50 -20.89
C TYR A 330 -7.32 14.14 -21.89
N TYR A 331 -7.91 14.71 -22.94
CA TYR A 331 -7.15 15.40 -23.98
C TYR A 331 -7.62 16.86 -24.10
N LEU A 332 -6.67 17.73 -24.38
CA LEU A 332 -6.94 19.09 -24.84
C LEU A 332 -7.23 19.04 -26.33
N PHE A 333 -8.31 19.65 -26.76
CA PHE A 333 -8.70 19.75 -28.15
C PHE A 333 -8.35 21.12 -28.77
N SER A 334 -8.30 21.19 -30.09
CA SER A 334 -7.89 22.37 -30.83
C SER A 334 -8.80 23.61 -30.61
N ASP A 335 -10.02 23.38 -30.12
CA ASP A 335 -10.97 24.45 -29.79
C ASP A 335 -10.85 24.94 -28.33
N GLY A 336 -9.86 24.47 -27.58
CA GLY A 336 -9.61 24.86 -26.19
C GLY A 336 -10.41 24.09 -25.15
N THR A 337 -11.30 23.20 -25.56
CA THR A 337 -11.98 22.31 -24.63
C THR A 337 -11.09 21.14 -24.24
N ALA A 338 -11.32 20.55 -23.06
CA ALA A 338 -10.62 19.36 -22.63
C ALA A 338 -11.59 18.31 -22.07
N GLY A 339 -11.35 17.03 -22.37
CA GLY A 339 -12.25 15.96 -21.93
C GLY A 339 -11.87 14.59 -22.46
N LEU A 340 -12.78 13.63 -22.25
CA LEU A 340 -12.68 12.27 -22.80
C LEU A 340 -13.00 12.31 -24.30
N ILE A 341 -12.19 11.66 -25.14
CA ILE A 341 -12.43 11.61 -26.59
C ILE A 341 -13.84 11.14 -26.94
N ALA A 342 -14.33 10.12 -26.22
CA ALA A 342 -15.68 9.57 -26.46
C ALA A 342 -16.82 10.58 -26.19
N LYS A 343 -16.57 11.61 -25.36
CA LYS A 343 -17.51 12.68 -25.03
C LYS A 343 -17.40 13.89 -25.95
N HIS A 344 -16.35 13.94 -26.77
CA HIS A 344 -16.05 15.04 -27.69
C HIS A 344 -15.90 14.56 -29.15
N PRO A 345 -16.95 13.97 -29.75
CA PRO A 345 -16.85 13.43 -31.11
C PRO A 345 -16.57 14.56 -32.11
N GLY A 346 -15.67 14.28 -33.07
CA GLY A 346 -15.30 15.24 -34.12
C GLY A 346 -14.28 16.30 -33.70
N LYS A 347 -13.91 16.41 -32.44
CA LYS A 347 -12.85 17.34 -32.00
C LYS A 347 -11.46 16.70 -32.16
N THR A 348 -10.50 17.53 -32.54
CA THR A 348 -9.12 17.08 -32.77
C THR A 348 -8.27 17.26 -31.51
N PRO A 349 -7.71 16.21 -30.91
CA PRO A 349 -6.82 16.32 -29.77
C PRO A 349 -5.48 16.95 -30.20
N ILE A 350 -4.96 17.87 -29.38
CA ILE A 350 -3.67 18.55 -29.59
C ILE A 350 -2.71 18.33 -28.41
N GLY A 351 -3.22 17.91 -27.24
CA GLY A 351 -2.41 17.66 -26.07
C GLY A 351 -3.03 16.61 -25.15
N LEU A 352 -2.20 15.90 -24.40
CA LEU A 352 -2.60 15.03 -23.29
C LEU A 352 -2.69 15.87 -22.02
N VAL A 353 -3.82 15.88 -21.34
CA VAL A 353 -3.96 16.56 -20.03
C VAL A 353 -3.19 15.79 -18.99
N VAL A 354 -2.16 16.41 -18.42
CA VAL A 354 -1.27 15.78 -17.43
C VAL A 354 -1.55 16.26 -16.01
N TYR A 355 -2.14 17.46 -15.87
CA TYR A 355 -2.51 18.02 -14.57
C TYR A 355 -3.73 18.94 -14.72
N ARG A 356 -4.88 18.41 -14.38
CA ARG A 356 -6.14 19.12 -14.67
C ARG A 356 -6.40 20.35 -13.78
N PRO A 357 -6.13 20.36 -12.48
CA PRO A 357 -6.37 21.55 -11.66
C PRO A 357 -5.65 22.80 -12.13
N MET A 358 -4.52 22.62 -12.79
CA MET A 358 -3.77 23.72 -13.42
C MET A 358 -4.03 23.85 -14.90
N HIS A 359 -4.94 23.08 -15.46
CA HIS A 359 -5.20 23.08 -16.89
C HIS A 359 -3.92 22.85 -17.72
N LEU A 360 -3.05 21.93 -17.28
CA LEU A 360 -1.77 21.64 -17.92
C LEU A 360 -1.90 20.46 -18.87
N ALA A 361 -1.51 20.64 -20.12
CA ALA A 361 -1.45 19.60 -21.13
C ALA A 361 -0.07 19.52 -21.77
N MET A 362 0.31 18.32 -22.22
CA MET A 362 1.55 18.00 -22.93
C MET A 362 1.25 17.80 -24.40
N ALA A 363 2.07 18.36 -25.28
CA ALA A 363 1.95 18.19 -26.73
C ALA A 363 1.96 16.70 -27.14
N LEU A 364 1.15 16.34 -28.13
CA LEU A 364 1.08 14.95 -28.61
C LEU A 364 2.33 14.50 -29.37
N LYS A 365 3.15 15.44 -29.85
CA LYS A 365 4.38 15.17 -30.63
C LYS A 365 5.53 16.03 -30.15
N ASP A 366 6.75 15.56 -30.40
CA ASP A 366 7.96 16.37 -30.25
C ASP A 366 7.97 17.49 -31.30
N VAL A 367 8.66 18.57 -30.99
CA VAL A 367 8.95 19.63 -31.96
C VAL A 367 9.71 19.03 -33.15
N ASP A 368 9.33 19.42 -34.36
CA ASP A 368 9.97 19.05 -35.62
C ASP A 368 10.31 17.55 -35.72
N ALA A 369 9.31 16.73 -35.38
CA ALA A 369 9.40 15.25 -35.40
C ALA A 369 10.56 14.66 -34.58
N GLY A 370 10.99 15.35 -33.51
CA GLY A 370 12.04 14.88 -32.60
C GLY A 370 13.43 15.43 -32.92
N ALA A 371 13.51 16.53 -33.66
CA ALA A 371 14.73 17.30 -33.80
C ALA A 371 15.27 17.74 -32.43
N THR A 372 16.56 17.95 -32.34
CA THR A 372 17.26 18.32 -31.11
C THR A 372 17.73 19.77 -31.15
N TYR A 373 17.69 20.43 -30.00
CA TYR A 373 17.96 21.84 -29.82
C TYR A 373 18.91 22.05 -28.65
N GLN A 374 19.76 23.08 -28.73
CA GLN A 374 20.54 23.56 -27.60
C GLN A 374 19.61 24.33 -26.62
N TRP A 375 19.93 24.26 -25.31
CA TRP A 375 19.20 25.03 -24.30
C TRP A 375 19.51 26.53 -24.42
N ASN A 376 20.82 26.86 -24.64
CA ASN A 376 21.35 28.21 -24.89
C ASN A 376 22.48 28.11 -25.91
N SER A 377 22.48 28.97 -26.92
CA SER A 377 23.46 29.00 -28.02
C SER A 377 24.39 30.21 -28.00
N LEU A 378 24.28 31.09 -26.99
CA LEU A 378 24.97 32.39 -26.99
C LEU A 378 26.50 32.28 -26.93
N ILE A 379 27.05 31.31 -26.23
CA ILE A 379 28.52 31.17 -26.04
C ILE A 379 28.90 29.70 -25.92
N PRO A 380 30.03 29.25 -26.58
CA PRO A 380 30.67 27.99 -26.26
C PRO A 380 31.02 27.94 -24.75
N GLY A 381 30.44 26.96 -24.03
CA GLY A 381 30.61 26.85 -22.58
C GLY A 381 29.67 27.75 -21.78
N ALA A 382 28.43 27.90 -22.20
CA ALA A 382 27.36 28.65 -21.51
C ALA A 382 27.09 28.25 -20.04
N ILE A 383 27.85 27.28 -19.50
CA ILE A 383 27.87 26.92 -18.08
C ILE A 383 28.33 28.09 -17.17
N ASN A 384 28.90 29.15 -17.72
CA ASN A 384 29.28 30.33 -16.94
C ASN A 384 28.15 31.38 -16.84
N ASN A 385 27.04 31.20 -17.57
CA ASN A 385 25.93 32.13 -17.58
C ASN A 385 24.79 31.63 -16.72
N ASN A 386 24.45 32.39 -15.68
CA ASN A 386 23.20 32.21 -14.96
C ASN A 386 22.05 32.76 -15.83
N ASP A 387 21.31 31.88 -16.47
CA ASP A 387 20.21 32.20 -17.37
C ASP A 387 18.82 32.03 -16.70
N GLU A 388 18.79 31.57 -15.44
CA GLU A 388 17.62 31.46 -14.62
C GLU A 388 17.88 32.04 -13.22
N ARG A 389 17.02 32.93 -12.76
CA ARG A 389 17.16 33.60 -11.46
C ARG A 389 17.01 32.67 -10.26
N PHE A 390 16.45 31.48 -10.46
CA PHE A 390 16.17 30.47 -9.45
C PHE A 390 16.97 29.19 -9.70
N SER A 391 18.25 29.32 -10.06
CA SER A 391 19.14 28.17 -10.07
C SER A 391 19.23 27.54 -8.69
N SER A 392 19.40 26.24 -8.65
CA SER A 392 19.35 25.42 -7.45
C SER A 392 20.63 24.58 -7.36
N GLU A 393 21.17 24.44 -6.15
CA GLU A 393 22.40 23.69 -5.90
C GLU A 393 22.17 22.17 -5.81
N HIS A 394 20.91 21.71 -5.66
CA HIS A 394 20.59 20.31 -5.43
C HIS A 394 19.50 19.80 -6.38
N PRO A 395 19.57 18.52 -6.83
CA PRO A 395 18.52 17.93 -7.67
C PRO A 395 17.12 18.03 -7.06
N ASP A 396 17.01 17.88 -5.74
CA ASP A 396 15.74 18.01 -5.02
C ASP A 396 15.16 19.42 -5.12
N ASP A 397 15.99 20.45 -5.17
CA ASP A 397 15.53 21.83 -5.28
C ASP A 397 14.97 22.11 -6.66
N VAL A 398 15.55 21.53 -7.72
CA VAL A 398 14.99 21.55 -9.07
C VAL A 398 13.57 20.95 -9.07
N TYR A 399 13.36 19.98 -8.22
CA TYR A 399 12.09 19.34 -8.00
C TYR A 399 11.16 20.14 -7.07
N ALA A 400 11.69 20.66 -5.96
CA ALA A 400 10.96 21.41 -4.94
C ALA A 400 10.44 22.75 -5.44
N LEU A 401 11.18 23.43 -6.30
CA LEU A 401 10.75 24.70 -6.93
C LEU A 401 9.57 24.53 -7.90
N GLY A 402 9.24 23.32 -8.28
CA GLY A 402 8.02 22.95 -8.96
C GLY A 402 6.89 22.46 -8.04
N SER A 403 6.97 22.66 -6.71
CA SER A 403 5.93 22.23 -5.77
C SER A 403 4.68 23.11 -5.85
N GLU A 404 3.53 22.55 -5.47
CA GLU A 404 2.22 23.22 -5.53
C GLU A 404 2.18 24.60 -4.87
N SER A 405 2.96 24.83 -3.80
CA SER A 405 2.98 26.11 -3.09
C SER A 405 3.57 27.26 -3.92
N THR A 406 4.42 26.96 -4.89
CA THR A 406 5.03 27.94 -5.80
C THR A 406 4.15 28.14 -7.06
N ILE A 407 3.33 27.15 -7.37
CA ILE A 407 2.51 27.10 -8.60
C ILE A 407 1.24 27.94 -8.47
N SER A 408 0.68 28.12 -7.28
CA SER A 408 -0.55 28.88 -7.08
C SER A 408 -0.43 30.37 -7.41
N SER A 409 0.78 30.91 -7.43
CA SER A 409 1.04 32.33 -7.71
C SER A 409 1.83 32.60 -8.99
N ASP A 410 2.59 31.65 -9.51
CA ASP A 410 3.36 31.74 -10.75
C ASP A 410 3.64 30.34 -11.33
N PRO A 411 3.06 29.98 -12.50
CA PRO A 411 3.27 28.69 -13.14
C PRO A 411 4.71 28.59 -13.68
N GLY A 412 5.69 28.35 -12.81
CA GLY A 412 7.13 28.36 -13.02
C GLY A 412 7.63 28.11 -14.46
N ALA A 413 7.16 27.03 -15.10
CA ALA A 413 7.57 26.69 -16.45
C ALA A 413 7.16 27.74 -17.51
N TYR A 414 5.94 28.27 -17.41
CA TYR A 414 5.45 29.31 -18.30
C TYR A 414 6.21 30.63 -18.05
N ALA A 415 6.39 30.98 -16.79
CA ALA A 415 7.11 32.19 -16.42
C ALA A 415 8.57 32.18 -16.88
N ILE A 416 9.26 31.04 -16.76
CA ILE A 416 10.62 30.87 -17.25
C ILE A 416 10.71 31.14 -18.76
N SER A 417 9.70 30.73 -19.52
CA SER A 417 9.65 30.92 -20.96
C SER A 417 9.26 32.35 -21.38
N TYR A 418 8.25 32.96 -20.72
CA TYR A 418 7.57 34.16 -21.23
C TYR A 418 7.70 35.40 -20.36
N ARG A 419 7.93 35.30 -19.06
CA ARG A 419 7.95 36.48 -18.18
C ARG A 419 9.30 37.12 -17.99
N GLY A 420 10.31 36.66 -18.74
CA GLY A 420 11.64 37.27 -18.69
C GLY A 420 12.16 37.33 -17.26
N PHE A 421 12.32 36.21 -16.59
CA PHE A 421 13.29 36.15 -15.51
C PHE A 421 14.62 36.49 -16.16
N MET A 422 14.88 37.80 -16.08
CA MET A 422 16.02 38.40 -16.73
C MET A 422 17.25 37.67 -16.24
N THR A 423 17.94 37.10 -17.18
CA THR A 423 19.33 36.76 -16.92
C THR A 423 20.03 38.05 -16.52
N PRO A 424 20.99 38.02 -15.62
CA PRO A 424 21.85 39.15 -15.37
C PRO A 424 22.54 39.66 -16.64
N SER A 425 22.56 38.86 -17.71
CA SER A 425 23.27 39.12 -18.94
C SER A 425 22.40 39.56 -20.13
N THR A 426 21.09 39.24 -20.13
CA THR A 426 20.19 39.61 -21.24
C THR A 426 18.77 39.89 -20.75
N SER A 427 18.11 40.90 -21.33
CA SER A 427 16.70 41.19 -21.08
C SER A 427 15.76 40.43 -22.03
N GLU A 428 16.24 39.31 -22.61
CA GLU A 428 15.49 38.58 -23.63
C GLU A 428 14.44 37.66 -23.02
N VAL A 429 13.26 37.65 -23.61
CA VAL A 429 12.24 36.60 -23.34
C VAL A 429 12.66 35.35 -24.09
N LYS A 430 13.00 34.27 -23.35
CA LYS A 430 13.59 33.04 -23.92
C LYS A 430 12.71 32.44 -25.03
N ALA A 431 11.38 32.48 -24.87
CA ALA A 431 10.43 31.98 -25.84
C ALA A 431 10.47 32.73 -27.21
N ASN A 432 10.96 33.98 -27.22
CA ASN A 432 11.04 34.81 -28.40
C ASN A 432 12.44 34.94 -28.98
N SER A 433 13.44 34.32 -28.33
CA SER A 433 14.84 34.48 -28.71
C SER A 433 15.42 33.18 -29.27
N THR A 434 15.99 33.27 -30.47
CA THR A 434 16.74 32.15 -31.08
C THR A 434 18.05 31.87 -30.37
N ASN A 435 18.48 32.70 -29.44
CA ASN A 435 19.59 32.43 -28.52
C ASN A 435 19.28 31.34 -27.49
N PHE A 436 17.97 31.06 -27.30
CA PHE A 436 17.48 29.97 -26.47
C PHE A 436 16.68 28.95 -27.31
N PRO A 437 17.36 28.19 -28.20
CA PRO A 437 16.70 27.38 -29.23
C PRO A 437 15.62 26.43 -28.72
N ALA A 438 15.83 25.77 -27.56
CA ALA A 438 14.84 24.86 -26.99
C ALA A 438 13.56 25.59 -26.54
N PHE A 439 13.68 26.78 -25.95
CA PHE A 439 12.54 27.62 -25.57
C PHE A 439 11.80 28.19 -26.77
N TYR A 440 12.57 28.68 -27.74
CA TYR A 440 12.02 29.17 -28.99
C TYR A 440 11.25 28.08 -29.74
N ALA A 441 11.83 26.91 -29.87
CA ALA A 441 11.21 25.76 -30.52
C ALA A 441 9.93 25.32 -29.80
N ALA A 442 9.93 25.28 -28.46
CA ALA A 442 8.74 24.99 -27.69
C ALA A 442 7.62 26.04 -27.92
N ALA A 443 7.99 27.32 -27.88
CA ALA A 443 7.04 28.43 -28.03
C ALA A 443 6.40 28.48 -29.42
N HIS A 444 7.12 28.08 -30.46
CA HIS A 444 6.68 28.10 -31.85
C HIS A 444 6.14 26.75 -32.33
N TYR A 445 5.92 25.80 -31.40
CA TYR A 445 5.31 24.51 -31.73
C TYR A 445 3.91 24.68 -32.32
N THR A 446 3.65 23.94 -33.38
CA THR A 446 2.32 23.83 -33.99
C THR A 446 1.83 22.39 -33.93
N PRO A 447 0.61 22.12 -33.43
CA PRO A 447 0.09 20.76 -33.35
C PRO A 447 -0.31 20.14 -34.70
N GLY A 448 -0.08 20.82 -35.79
CA GLY A 448 -0.43 20.37 -37.14
C GLY A 448 -1.89 20.56 -37.53
N VAL A 449 -2.66 21.24 -36.69
CA VAL A 449 -4.06 21.63 -36.93
C VAL A 449 -4.27 23.05 -36.41
N PRO A 450 -5.22 23.82 -36.98
CA PRO A 450 -5.55 25.14 -36.47
C PRO A 450 -6.03 25.07 -35.03
N VAL A 451 -5.48 25.91 -34.17
CA VAL A 451 -5.94 26.12 -32.79
C VAL A 451 -6.94 27.27 -32.81
N THR A 452 -8.16 27.03 -32.38
CA THR A 452 -9.26 28.00 -32.39
C THR A 452 -9.73 28.41 -31.00
N GLY A 453 -9.27 27.72 -29.96
CA GLY A 453 -9.60 28.04 -28.56
C GLY A 453 -8.99 29.38 -28.13
N THR A 454 -9.78 30.27 -27.53
CA THR A 454 -9.33 31.56 -27.01
C THR A 454 -8.71 31.49 -25.63
N ASN A 455 -8.92 30.37 -24.93
CA ASN A 455 -8.37 30.07 -23.59
C ASN A 455 -7.03 29.33 -23.64
N ILE A 456 -6.55 28.98 -24.82
CA ILE A 456 -5.26 28.29 -25.00
C ILE A 456 -4.14 29.33 -24.95
N ASN A 457 -3.24 29.18 -23.99
CA ASN A 457 -2.04 30.00 -23.87
C ASN A 457 -0.98 29.61 -24.91
N HIS A 458 0.24 30.10 -24.71
CA HIS A 458 1.36 29.74 -25.57
C HIS A 458 2.01 28.43 -25.07
N TRP A 459 2.51 27.66 -26.02
CA TRP A 459 3.35 26.49 -25.70
C TRP A 459 4.67 26.93 -25.04
N PHE A 460 5.19 26.11 -24.11
CA PHE A 460 6.42 26.44 -23.38
C PHE A 460 7.26 25.21 -23.11
N LEU A 461 8.54 25.43 -22.80
CA LEU A 461 9.46 24.38 -22.36
C LEU A 461 9.14 23.99 -20.91
N PRO A 462 8.80 22.70 -20.64
CA PRO A 462 8.32 22.25 -19.33
C PRO A 462 9.43 22.24 -18.28
N THR A 463 9.03 22.23 -17.00
CA THR A 463 9.93 21.91 -15.89
C THR A 463 9.93 20.40 -15.63
N VAL A 464 10.84 19.93 -14.75
CA VAL A 464 10.84 18.55 -14.22
C VAL A 464 9.49 18.22 -13.58
N TYR A 465 8.88 19.18 -12.88
CA TYR A 465 7.56 19.00 -12.27
C TYR A 465 6.46 18.72 -13.30
N SER A 466 6.47 19.40 -14.43
CA SER A 466 5.51 19.16 -15.51
C SER A 466 5.60 17.71 -16.03
N TRP A 467 6.81 17.21 -16.25
CA TRP A 467 7.08 15.83 -16.62
C TRP A 467 6.65 14.83 -15.56
N ARG A 468 6.91 15.17 -14.29
CA ARG A 468 6.54 14.32 -13.17
C ARG A 468 5.03 14.08 -13.12
N ASN A 469 4.21 15.09 -13.41
CA ASN A 469 2.75 14.92 -13.45
C ASN A 469 2.34 13.85 -14.46
N LEU A 470 2.92 13.84 -15.68
CA LEU A 470 2.70 12.76 -16.63
C LEU A 470 3.01 11.39 -16.04
N LEU A 471 4.18 11.26 -15.40
CA LEU A 471 4.69 9.99 -14.91
C LEU A 471 3.88 9.49 -13.71
N LEU A 472 3.55 10.36 -12.76
CA LEU A 472 2.75 9.99 -11.60
C LEU A 472 1.32 9.56 -11.97
N HIS A 473 0.73 10.27 -12.93
CA HIS A 473 -0.65 10.02 -13.34
C HIS A 473 -0.78 8.77 -14.20
N TYR A 474 0.16 8.56 -15.12
CA TYR A 474 0.03 7.54 -16.15
C TYR A 474 1.13 6.49 -16.16
N GLY A 475 2.20 6.69 -15.39
CA GLY A 475 3.37 5.81 -15.37
C GLY A 475 3.17 4.46 -14.68
N LYS A 476 2.00 4.17 -14.11
CA LYS A 476 1.54 2.94 -13.41
C LYS A 476 2.45 2.39 -12.31
N ASN A 477 3.74 2.21 -12.57
CA ASN A 477 4.71 1.60 -11.66
C ASN A 477 5.45 2.62 -10.78
N MET A 478 5.13 3.91 -10.90
CA MET A 478 5.77 4.96 -10.11
C MET A 478 5.43 4.80 -8.63
N SER A 479 6.45 4.74 -7.79
CA SER A 479 6.26 4.76 -6.35
C SER A 479 5.97 6.19 -5.86
N SER A 480 5.30 6.29 -4.72
CA SER A 480 5.01 7.56 -4.06
C SER A 480 6.25 8.36 -3.67
N ALA A 481 7.36 7.69 -3.46
CA ALA A 481 8.64 8.27 -3.06
C ALA A 481 9.48 8.76 -4.25
N TYR A 482 8.83 9.19 -5.34
CA TYR A 482 9.50 9.73 -6.51
C TYR A 482 10.12 11.09 -6.19
N THR A 483 11.27 11.05 -5.53
CA THR A 483 12.10 12.21 -5.22
C THR A 483 13.48 11.94 -5.77
N PHE A 484 13.96 12.80 -6.68
CA PHE A 484 15.34 12.73 -7.12
C PHE A 484 16.23 13.31 -6.01
N SER A 485 16.93 12.47 -5.31
CA SER A 485 17.91 12.86 -4.29
C SER A 485 19.33 12.95 -4.86
N SER A 486 19.53 12.43 -6.05
CA SER A 486 20.80 12.40 -6.74
C SER A 486 20.61 12.43 -8.26
N TRP A 487 21.60 12.95 -8.99
CA TRP A 487 21.66 12.89 -10.46
C TRP A 487 21.80 11.46 -11.00
N THR A 488 22.04 10.48 -10.15
CA THR A 488 22.14 9.07 -10.50
C THR A 488 20.85 8.30 -10.26
N ASP A 489 19.84 8.94 -9.66
CA ASP A 489 18.57 8.28 -9.35
C ASP A 489 17.82 7.92 -10.61
N GLN A 490 17.28 6.70 -10.63
CA GLN A 490 16.44 6.18 -11.69
C GLN A 490 15.18 5.57 -11.09
N PHE A 491 14.05 5.87 -11.71
CA PHE A 491 12.76 5.34 -11.29
C PHE A 491 12.12 4.52 -12.39
N ASP A 492 11.37 3.50 -11.97
CA ASP A 492 10.60 2.66 -12.89
C ASP A 492 9.29 3.36 -13.29
N TYR A 493 8.95 3.29 -14.57
CA TYR A 493 7.65 3.66 -15.09
C TYR A 493 7.22 2.69 -16.19
N SER A 494 5.94 2.66 -16.55
CA SER A 494 5.46 1.84 -17.66
C SER A 494 5.49 2.64 -18.96
N SER A 495 6.54 2.45 -19.76
CA SER A 495 6.68 3.10 -21.07
C SER A 495 5.54 2.74 -22.02
N SER A 496 5.09 1.47 -22.01
CA SER A 496 3.96 1.02 -22.84
C SER A 496 2.64 1.69 -22.43
N SER A 497 2.40 1.91 -21.13
CA SER A 497 1.22 2.64 -20.67
C SER A 497 1.24 4.10 -21.14
N ILE A 498 2.38 4.77 -21.03
CA ILE A 498 2.57 6.14 -21.54
C ILE A 498 2.43 6.16 -23.07
N ALA A 499 3.08 5.24 -23.78
CA ALA A 499 3.04 5.19 -25.25
C ALA A 499 1.61 5.10 -25.79
N SER A 500 0.78 4.25 -25.19
CA SER A 500 -0.60 4.04 -25.63
C SER A 500 -1.44 5.32 -25.57
N LEU A 501 -1.15 6.24 -24.62
CA LEU A 501 -1.86 7.52 -24.50
C LEU A 501 -1.67 8.42 -25.71
N PHE A 502 -0.47 8.40 -26.29
CA PHE A 502 -0.14 9.22 -27.46
C PHE A 502 -0.52 8.54 -28.76
N THR A 503 -0.16 7.27 -28.94
CA THR A 503 -0.37 6.54 -30.19
C THR A 503 -1.86 6.33 -30.50
N SER A 504 -2.71 6.20 -29.51
CA SER A 504 -4.17 6.07 -29.69
C SER A 504 -4.84 7.27 -30.33
N VAL A 505 -4.17 8.42 -30.31
CA VAL A 505 -4.67 9.69 -30.89
C VAL A 505 -3.76 10.26 -31.99
N GLY A 506 -2.90 9.43 -32.58
CA GLY A 506 -1.99 9.83 -33.66
C GLY A 506 -0.78 10.66 -33.21
N GLY A 507 -0.50 10.67 -31.92
CA GLY A 507 0.71 11.24 -31.34
C GLY A 507 1.89 10.26 -31.32
N THR A 508 3.03 10.69 -30.76
CA THR A 508 4.24 9.90 -30.57
C THR A 508 4.60 9.81 -29.10
N ALA A 509 4.99 8.61 -28.66
CA ALA A 509 5.43 8.42 -27.29
C ALA A 509 6.73 9.20 -27.00
N PRO A 510 6.84 9.88 -25.85
CA PRO A 510 8.10 10.49 -25.46
C PRO A 510 9.15 9.42 -25.14
N THR A 511 10.34 9.54 -25.73
CA THR A 511 11.49 8.66 -25.47
C THR A 511 12.80 9.39 -25.76
N GLY A 512 13.84 9.09 -24.99
CA GLY A 512 15.15 9.72 -25.07
C GLY A 512 15.30 10.92 -24.14
N MET A 513 16.19 11.84 -24.47
CA MET A 513 16.51 13.00 -23.64
C MET A 513 15.75 14.25 -24.09
N TYR A 514 15.15 14.91 -23.12
CA TYR A 514 14.37 16.14 -23.33
C TYR A 514 14.89 17.27 -22.45
N TRP A 515 14.99 18.46 -23.01
CA TRP A 515 15.24 19.64 -22.22
C TRP A 515 14.06 19.98 -21.29
N THR A 516 14.42 20.49 -20.12
CA THR A 516 13.48 21.24 -19.27
C THR A 516 13.85 22.71 -19.24
N GLY A 517 12.94 23.56 -18.80
CA GLY A 517 13.21 24.98 -18.63
C GLY A 517 14.08 25.33 -17.43
N ARG A 518 14.47 24.35 -16.61
CA ARG A 518 15.22 24.57 -15.38
C ARG A 518 16.72 24.61 -15.61
N GLU A 519 17.38 25.42 -14.80
CA GLU A 519 18.82 25.55 -14.68
C GLU A 519 19.28 25.03 -13.31
N TYR A 520 20.44 24.44 -13.26
CA TYR A 520 21.09 23.95 -12.04
C TYR A 520 22.43 24.66 -11.84
N GLU A 521 22.62 25.28 -10.67
CA GLU A 521 23.89 25.85 -10.25
C GLU A 521 24.74 24.80 -9.54
N ASP A 522 25.93 24.55 -10.05
CA ASP A 522 26.93 23.65 -9.46
C ASP A 522 28.08 24.47 -8.89
N THR A 523 28.20 24.49 -7.58
CA THR A 523 29.26 25.19 -6.83
C THR A 523 30.40 24.28 -6.41
N SER A 524 30.35 22.99 -6.74
CA SER A 524 31.33 21.99 -6.30
C SER A 524 32.76 22.24 -6.73
N SER A 525 32.96 23.00 -7.81
CA SER A 525 34.28 23.37 -8.33
C SER A 525 34.85 24.67 -7.73
N GLY A 526 34.13 25.32 -6.81
CA GLY A 526 34.50 26.62 -6.22
C GLY A 526 34.17 27.84 -7.12
N THR A 527 33.82 27.62 -8.37
CA THR A 527 33.26 28.63 -9.28
C THR A 527 31.87 28.12 -9.73
N PRO A 528 30.82 28.91 -9.56
CA PRO A 528 29.46 28.49 -9.98
C PRO A 528 29.43 28.14 -11.48
N GLN A 529 28.88 27.00 -11.79
CA GLN A 529 28.62 26.52 -13.14
C GLN A 529 27.11 26.27 -13.31
N TYR A 530 26.53 26.70 -14.43
CA TYR A 530 25.08 26.68 -14.65
C TYR A 530 24.71 25.73 -15.78
N TYR A 531 24.17 24.57 -15.42
CA TYR A 531 23.77 23.51 -16.34
C TYR A 531 22.29 23.58 -16.67
N GLY A 532 21.90 23.20 -17.86
CA GLY A 532 20.52 22.91 -18.18
C GLY A 532 20.10 21.57 -17.55
N VAL A 533 18.87 21.47 -17.08
CA VAL A 533 18.30 20.22 -16.57
C VAL A 533 17.53 19.52 -17.68
N SER A 534 17.76 18.21 -17.81
CA SER A 534 17.08 17.36 -18.78
C SER A 534 16.42 16.14 -18.15
N MET A 535 15.33 15.68 -18.78
CA MET A 535 14.67 14.41 -18.47
C MET A 535 15.14 13.34 -19.45
N PHE A 536 15.42 12.16 -18.95
CA PHE A 536 15.75 10.99 -19.76
C PHE A 536 14.71 9.90 -19.52
N LEU A 537 14.06 9.46 -20.59
CA LEU A 537 13.05 8.40 -20.60
C LEU A 537 13.51 7.30 -21.56
N ASP A 538 13.85 6.14 -21.02
CA ASP A 538 14.25 4.98 -21.83
C ASP A 538 13.98 3.66 -21.07
N ASN A 539 13.55 2.62 -21.80
CA ASN A 539 13.44 1.25 -21.30
C ASN A 539 12.75 1.11 -19.92
N ASN A 540 11.62 1.79 -19.72
CA ASN A 540 10.88 1.82 -18.45
C ASN A 540 11.62 2.48 -17.29
N LYS A 541 12.68 3.27 -17.57
CA LYS A 541 13.40 4.06 -16.59
C LYS A 541 13.29 5.53 -16.89
N VAL A 542 13.21 6.34 -15.84
CA VAL A 542 13.27 7.80 -15.92
C VAL A 542 14.34 8.30 -14.97
N SER A 543 15.09 9.28 -15.42
CA SER A 543 16.10 9.99 -14.63
C SER A 543 16.17 11.46 -15.04
N ILE A 544 16.77 12.29 -14.19
CA ILE A 544 17.14 13.67 -14.52
C ILE A 544 18.64 13.79 -14.63
N TRP A 545 19.09 14.72 -15.47
CA TRP A 545 20.50 14.95 -15.72
C TRP A 545 20.81 16.44 -15.72
N LYS A 546 21.90 16.84 -15.09
CA LYS A 546 22.54 18.12 -15.38
C LYS A 546 23.31 17.95 -16.69
N SER A 547 23.12 18.85 -17.62
CA SER A 547 23.68 18.79 -18.96
C SER A 547 24.23 20.14 -19.38
N ASP A 548 25.30 20.12 -20.14
CA ASP A 548 25.79 21.34 -20.74
C ASP A 548 24.68 21.95 -21.62
N LYS A 549 24.43 23.25 -21.49
CA LYS A 549 23.40 23.97 -22.25
C LYS A 549 23.61 23.89 -23.77
N TRP A 550 24.78 23.49 -24.21
CA TRP A 550 25.14 23.27 -25.61
C TRP A 550 24.76 21.92 -26.14
N ASP A 551 24.55 20.96 -25.27
CA ASP A 551 24.06 19.68 -25.71
C ASP A 551 22.77 19.86 -26.50
N SER A 552 22.59 19.03 -27.50
CA SER A 552 21.37 19.02 -28.29
C SER A 552 20.42 17.92 -27.80
N LYS A 553 19.24 18.33 -27.34
CA LYS A 553 18.21 17.39 -26.85
C LYS A 553 16.85 17.71 -27.44
N LYS A 554 15.95 16.74 -27.39
CA LYS A 554 14.58 16.90 -27.86
C LYS A 554 13.81 17.94 -27.05
N VAL A 555 12.76 18.46 -27.65
CA VAL A 555 11.81 19.37 -27.02
C VAL A 555 10.41 18.79 -27.15
N ARG A 556 9.71 18.65 -26.00
CA ARG A 556 8.30 18.30 -25.93
C ARG A 556 7.57 19.41 -25.20
N PRO A 557 6.78 20.23 -25.91
CA PRO A 557 6.12 21.39 -25.33
C PRO A 557 4.98 21.02 -24.39
N PHE A 558 4.71 21.89 -23.43
CA PHE A 558 3.52 21.87 -22.58
C PHE A 558 2.74 23.17 -22.78
N ILE A 559 1.47 23.17 -22.35
CA ILE A 559 0.59 24.32 -22.50
C ILE A 559 -0.40 24.38 -21.34
N TYR A 560 -0.74 25.59 -20.90
CA TYR A 560 -1.93 25.84 -20.08
C TYR A 560 -3.12 26.21 -20.98
N TYR A 561 -4.34 25.74 -20.60
CA TYR A 561 -5.56 25.93 -21.37
C TYR A 561 -6.75 26.35 -20.51
#